data_5cce781e9d55456d2a6ee2d1ab589ff0
#
_entry.id   5cce781e9d55456d2a6ee2d1ab589ff0
#
_cell.length_a   1.000
_cell.length_b   1.000
_cell.length_c   1.000
_cell.angle_alpha   90.00
_cell.angle_beta   90.00
_cell.angle_gamma   90.00
#
_symmetry.space_group_name_H-M   'P 1'
#
loop_
_entity.id
_entity.type
_entity.pdbx_description
1 polymer ?
#
loop_
_entity_poly.entity_id
_entity_poly.type
_entity_poly.pdbx_seq_one_letter_code
_entity_poly.pdbx_strand_id
1 'polypeptide(L)'
;MDNKININTIAKTAKVSTTTVSNFINGTEVFPISPDTRTRIKDAMRQLNYRPHIGGILMRRNAPRRGRVGFVMGEDVTSPVLHTAGIPLVQRILCELEKALDERLDMNLEILRIKDEDSRAEWNARLLDLDCVINFGQVNNLLCDSLSRRNLPMIEVYSAESLRRHGDFTGVEEEYDFLYWRNDRQIELLFEHFHRAGRRNFIFVSSCNIKALRPDYYGYDAEMKLEGFKRALAAHPDASGLVLSPRNAGDFNMFREFMLTRELLTREREALAGADAVICHNDIVAQGAASTVIELGRVPGKDIALSGEGDYREFQHWH
;
A
#
# COMPACT_ATOMS: atom_id res chain seq x y z
N MET A 1 -32.31 -13.83 29.10
CA MET A 1 -32.66 -14.13 27.69
C MET A 1 -31.74 -13.33 26.79
N ASP A 2 -30.70 -13.95 26.30
CA ASP A 2 -29.79 -13.28 25.38
C ASP A 2 -30.55 -12.89 24.11
N ASN A 3 -30.75 -11.61 23.93
CA ASN A 3 -31.45 -11.07 22.77
C ASN A 3 -30.47 -11.10 21.57
N LYS A 4 -30.33 -12.27 20.99
CA LYS A 4 -29.42 -12.50 19.86
C LYS A 4 -29.80 -11.58 18.70
N ILE A 5 -28.95 -10.57 18.45
CA ILE A 5 -29.12 -9.63 17.35
C ILE A 5 -29.16 -10.42 16.04
N ASN A 6 -30.20 -10.21 15.23
CA ASN A 6 -30.42 -10.94 13.98
C ASN A 6 -30.99 -10.01 12.89
N ILE A 7 -31.20 -10.52 11.68
CA ILE A 7 -31.76 -9.77 10.54
C ILE A 7 -33.11 -9.08 10.91
N ASN A 8 -33.94 -9.72 11.74
CA ASN A 8 -35.21 -9.12 12.15
C ASN A 8 -34.99 -7.87 13.02
N THR A 9 -33.98 -7.92 13.91
CA THR A 9 -33.59 -6.77 14.73
C THR A 9 -33.11 -5.60 13.86
N ILE A 10 -32.27 -5.87 12.87
CA ILE A 10 -31.78 -4.88 11.92
C ILE A 10 -32.94 -4.29 11.11
N ALA A 11 -33.80 -5.14 10.54
CA ALA A 11 -34.95 -4.71 9.77
C ALA A 11 -35.88 -3.77 10.56
N LYS A 12 -36.10 -4.10 11.82
CA LYS A 12 -36.94 -3.29 12.74
C LYS A 12 -36.25 -1.94 13.05
N THR A 13 -34.97 -1.92 13.33
CA THR A 13 -34.20 -0.70 13.61
C THR A 13 -34.11 0.20 12.38
N ALA A 14 -33.81 -0.37 11.22
CA ALA A 14 -33.74 0.36 9.94
C ALA A 14 -35.12 0.72 9.34
N LYS A 15 -36.22 0.24 9.93
CA LYS A 15 -37.62 0.42 9.46
C LYS A 15 -37.78 -0.06 8.01
N VAL A 16 -37.30 -1.26 7.71
CA VAL A 16 -37.43 -1.92 6.39
C VAL A 16 -37.84 -3.39 6.55
N SER A 17 -38.15 -4.07 5.45
CA SER A 17 -38.44 -5.51 5.50
C SER A 17 -37.17 -6.33 5.73
N THR A 18 -37.32 -7.52 6.32
CA THR A 18 -36.21 -8.49 6.47
C THR A 18 -35.66 -8.93 5.12
N THR A 19 -36.50 -9.00 4.10
CA THR A 19 -36.12 -9.29 2.71
C THR A 19 -35.20 -8.19 2.17
N THR A 20 -35.54 -6.92 2.44
CA THR A 20 -34.69 -5.77 2.03
C THR A 20 -33.31 -5.84 2.68
N VAL A 21 -33.24 -6.15 3.97
CA VAL A 21 -31.96 -6.32 4.68
C VAL A 21 -31.19 -7.52 4.12
N SER A 22 -31.84 -8.65 3.89
CA SER A 22 -31.21 -9.85 3.34
C SER A 22 -30.65 -9.60 1.94
N ASN A 23 -31.43 -8.96 1.08
CA ASN A 23 -31.00 -8.60 -0.28
C ASN A 23 -29.83 -7.61 -0.26
N PHE A 24 -29.89 -6.62 0.64
CA PHE A 24 -28.81 -5.67 0.82
C PHE A 24 -27.50 -6.39 1.23
N ILE A 25 -27.53 -7.24 2.26
CA ILE A 25 -26.38 -7.99 2.77
C ILE A 25 -25.80 -8.93 1.70
N ASN A 26 -26.66 -9.63 0.97
CA ASN A 26 -26.25 -10.62 -0.03
C ASN A 26 -25.94 -10.01 -1.41
N GLY A 27 -26.20 -8.72 -1.62
CA GLY A 27 -26.03 -8.08 -2.93
C GLY A 27 -26.97 -8.63 -4.02
N THR A 28 -28.07 -9.27 -3.64
CA THR A 28 -29.06 -9.89 -4.55
C THR A 28 -30.26 -8.99 -4.79
N GLU A 29 -30.05 -7.69 -4.97
CA GLU A 29 -31.12 -6.72 -5.15
C GLU A 29 -31.79 -6.89 -6.51
N VAL A 30 -32.97 -7.43 -6.53
CA VAL A 30 -33.81 -7.50 -7.73
C VAL A 30 -34.30 -6.10 -8.13
N PHE A 31 -34.51 -5.21 -7.16
CA PHE A 31 -34.83 -3.80 -7.34
C PHE A 31 -33.80 -2.92 -6.59
N PRO A 32 -33.40 -1.77 -7.16
CA PRO A 32 -32.48 -0.87 -6.52
C PRO A 32 -32.97 -0.39 -5.15
N ILE A 33 -32.19 -0.59 -4.11
CA ILE A 33 -32.47 -0.02 -2.79
C ILE A 33 -32.06 1.46 -2.81
N SER A 34 -32.90 2.37 -2.34
CA SER A 34 -32.62 3.80 -2.33
C SER A 34 -31.39 4.11 -1.44
N PRO A 35 -30.62 5.17 -1.75
CA PRO A 35 -29.46 5.57 -0.93
C PRO A 35 -29.82 5.78 0.55
N ASP A 36 -30.95 6.43 0.84
CA ASP A 36 -31.45 6.61 2.22
C ASP A 36 -31.70 5.27 2.93
N THR A 37 -32.30 4.31 2.25
CA THR A 37 -32.55 2.98 2.82
C THR A 37 -31.24 2.23 3.07
N ARG A 38 -30.24 2.35 2.18
CA ARG A 38 -28.91 1.77 2.37
C ARG A 38 -28.25 2.34 3.61
N THR A 39 -28.26 3.66 3.78
CA THR A 39 -27.72 4.35 4.95
C THR A 39 -28.39 3.86 6.22
N ARG A 40 -29.71 3.83 6.28
CA ARG A 40 -30.42 3.34 7.47
C ARG A 40 -30.09 1.89 7.84
N ILE A 41 -29.90 1.02 6.86
CA ILE A 41 -29.51 -0.39 7.12
C ILE A 41 -28.08 -0.43 7.67
N LYS A 42 -27.13 0.31 7.07
CA LYS A 42 -25.75 0.39 7.54
C LYS A 42 -25.67 0.92 8.97
N ASP A 43 -26.37 2.00 9.28
CA ASP A 43 -26.41 2.60 10.62
C ASP A 43 -26.99 1.63 11.66
N ALA A 44 -28.08 0.94 11.32
CA ALA A 44 -28.65 -0.07 12.19
C ALA A 44 -27.66 -1.23 12.47
N MET A 45 -26.92 -1.67 11.47
CA MET A 45 -25.91 -2.71 11.62
C MET A 45 -24.75 -2.23 12.50
N ARG A 46 -24.26 -1.00 12.32
CA ARG A 46 -23.22 -0.39 13.16
C ARG A 46 -23.69 -0.21 14.60
N GLN A 47 -24.84 0.42 14.79
CA GLN A 47 -25.42 0.69 16.12
C GLN A 47 -25.59 -0.59 16.95
N LEU A 48 -25.99 -1.68 16.30
CA LEU A 48 -26.23 -2.96 16.96
C LEU A 48 -25.01 -3.88 16.91
N ASN A 49 -23.87 -3.42 16.40
CA ASN A 49 -22.67 -4.25 16.15
C ASN A 49 -23.03 -5.58 15.47
N TYR A 50 -23.98 -5.53 14.54
CA TYR A 50 -24.45 -6.71 13.83
C TYR A 50 -23.51 -7.05 12.69
N ARG A 51 -23.01 -8.26 12.72
CA ARG A 51 -22.31 -8.87 11.57
C ARG A 51 -23.18 -9.98 11.01
N PRO A 52 -23.37 -10.01 9.67
CA PRO A 52 -24.11 -11.10 9.03
C PRO A 52 -23.48 -12.44 9.36
N HIS A 53 -24.17 -13.25 10.13
CA HIS A 53 -23.67 -14.56 10.54
C HIS A 53 -24.06 -15.62 9.52
N ILE A 54 -23.07 -16.36 9.04
CA ILE A 54 -23.31 -17.60 8.30
C ILE A 54 -23.53 -18.73 9.31
N GLY A 55 -24.46 -18.50 10.21
CA GLY A 55 -24.75 -19.42 11.31
C GLY A 55 -25.20 -20.81 10.90
N GLY A 56 -25.67 -20.98 9.64
CA GLY A 56 -26.09 -22.30 9.14
C GLY A 56 -24.93 -23.19 8.71
N ILE A 57 -23.83 -22.64 8.31
CA ILE A 57 -22.63 -23.41 7.87
C ILE A 57 -21.72 -23.71 9.06
N LEU A 58 -21.63 -22.82 10.03
CA LEU A 58 -20.73 -22.94 11.16
C LEU A 58 -21.25 -23.85 12.28
N MET A 59 -22.56 -24.03 12.41
CA MET A 59 -23.14 -24.99 13.40
C MET A 59 -22.77 -26.46 13.13
N ARG A 60 -22.17 -26.78 11.99
CA ARG A 60 -21.74 -28.15 11.65
C ARG A 60 -20.30 -28.45 12.06
N ARG A 61 -19.53 -27.49 12.59
CA ARG A 61 -18.16 -27.69 13.04
C ARG A 61 -18.08 -27.48 14.56
N ASN A 62 -18.08 -28.57 15.30
CA ASN A 62 -17.92 -28.61 16.77
C ASN A 62 -16.49 -28.24 17.28
N ALA A 63 -15.66 -27.62 16.46
CA ALA A 63 -14.33 -27.17 16.85
C ALA A 63 -14.34 -25.64 17.12
N PRO A 64 -13.61 -25.14 18.13
CA PRO A 64 -13.39 -23.72 18.27
C PRO A 64 -12.80 -23.18 16.97
N ARG A 65 -13.48 -22.19 16.36
CA ARG A 65 -13.02 -21.59 15.12
C ARG A 65 -11.96 -20.54 15.45
N ARG A 66 -10.77 -20.71 14.89
CA ARG A 66 -9.78 -19.63 14.85
C ARG A 66 -10.33 -18.49 13.99
N GLY A 67 -10.07 -17.25 14.39
CA GLY A 67 -10.38 -16.08 13.59
C GLY A 67 -9.68 -16.13 12.22
N ARG A 68 -10.26 -15.48 11.22
CA ARG A 68 -9.72 -15.46 9.84
C ARG A 68 -9.60 -14.03 9.34
N VAL A 69 -8.41 -13.65 8.93
CA VAL A 69 -8.08 -12.36 8.35
C VAL A 69 -7.84 -12.54 6.86
N GLY A 70 -8.61 -11.85 6.03
CA GLY A 70 -8.36 -11.79 4.60
C GLY A 70 -7.30 -10.73 4.28
N PHE A 71 -6.20 -11.14 3.64
CA PHE A 71 -5.24 -10.20 3.06
C PHE A 71 -5.54 -10.07 1.56
N VAL A 72 -6.08 -8.94 1.18
CA VAL A 72 -6.48 -8.66 -0.21
C VAL A 72 -5.34 -7.93 -0.91
N MET A 73 -4.94 -8.46 -2.07
CA MET A 73 -3.95 -7.84 -2.95
C MET A 73 -4.60 -7.49 -4.28
N GLY A 74 -4.46 -6.23 -4.71
CA GLY A 74 -4.88 -5.79 -6.03
C GLY A 74 -4.03 -6.39 -7.16
N GLU A 75 -4.52 -6.33 -8.39
CA GLU A 75 -3.79 -6.83 -9.56
C GLU A 75 -2.48 -6.08 -9.81
N ASP A 76 -2.44 -4.80 -9.48
CA ASP A 76 -1.22 -3.98 -9.52
C ASP A 76 -0.12 -4.55 -8.61
N VAL A 77 -0.48 -5.11 -7.46
CA VAL A 77 0.44 -5.78 -6.52
C VAL A 77 0.85 -7.16 -7.03
N THR A 78 0.02 -7.78 -7.88
CA THR A 78 0.31 -9.10 -8.49
C THR A 78 0.96 -8.99 -9.87
N SER A 79 1.19 -7.78 -10.38
CA SER A 79 1.88 -7.53 -11.64
C SER A 79 3.26 -8.21 -11.67
N PRO A 80 3.68 -8.75 -12.83
CA PRO A 80 5.04 -9.30 -13.01
C PRO A 80 6.15 -8.34 -12.57
N VAL A 81 5.88 -7.05 -12.59
CA VAL A 81 6.77 -5.98 -12.15
C VAL A 81 7.04 -6.05 -10.64
N LEU A 82 6.02 -6.32 -9.84
CA LEU A 82 6.17 -6.54 -8.39
C LEU A 82 6.77 -7.92 -8.08
N HIS A 83 6.63 -8.90 -8.97
CA HIS A 83 7.29 -10.19 -8.81
C HIS A 83 8.81 -10.09 -8.79
N THR A 84 9.39 -9.04 -9.36
CA THR A 84 10.86 -8.87 -9.38
C THR A 84 11.41 -7.93 -8.31
N ALA A 85 10.62 -6.97 -7.81
CA ALA A 85 11.14 -5.96 -6.87
C ALA A 85 10.36 -5.83 -5.57
N GLY A 86 9.05 -6.07 -5.59
CA GLY A 86 8.19 -5.92 -4.41
C GLY A 86 7.99 -7.20 -3.61
N ILE A 87 8.36 -8.35 -4.14
CA ILE A 87 8.17 -9.65 -3.48
C ILE A 87 8.82 -9.71 -2.10
N PRO A 88 10.09 -9.31 -1.90
CA PRO A 88 10.70 -9.40 -0.58
C PRO A 88 9.94 -8.61 0.47
N LEU A 89 9.49 -7.39 0.15
CA LEU A 89 8.73 -6.56 1.10
C LEU A 89 7.36 -7.18 1.40
N VAL A 90 6.60 -7.56 0.38
CA VAL A 90 5.27 -8.16 0.56
C VAL A 90 5.38 -9.51 1.27
N GLN A 91 6.36 -10.34 0.93
CA GLN A 91 6.62 -11.59 1.63
C GLN A 91 6.96 -11.37 3.10
N ARG A 92 7.81 -10.40 3.42
CA ARG A 92 8.14 -10.05 4.81
C ARG A 92 6.90 -9.57 5.57
N ILE A 93 6.10 -8.70 4.96
CA ILE A 93 4.84 -8.25 5.56
C ILE A 93 3.92 -9.45 5.84
N LEU A 94 3.75 -10.35 4.88
CA LEU A 94 2.91 -11.53 5.05
C LEU A 94 3.43 -12.46 6.14
N CYS A 95 4.74 -12.75 6.16
CA CYS A 95 5.35 -13.60 7.19
C CYS A 95 5.21 -13.00 8.59
N GLU A 96 5.48 -11.70 8.76
CA GLU A 96 5.36 -11.05 10.06
C GLU A 96 3.90 -10.91 10.49
N LEU A 97 3.00 -10.67 9.54
CA LEU A 97 1.57 -10.60 9.80
C LEU A 97 1.01 -11.96 10.20
N GLU A 98 1.34 -13.04 9.46
CA GLU A 98 0.94 -14.41 9.79
C GLU A 98 1.39 -14.79 11.21
N LYS A 99 2.67 -14.55 11.51
CA LYS A 99 3.23 -14.79 12.83
C LYS A 99 2.52 -13.99 13.92
N ALA A 100 2.28 -12.69 13.71
CA ALA A 100 1.59 -11.86 14.69
C ALA A 100 0.13 -12.28 14.92
N LEU A 101 -0.57 -12.68 13.85
CA LEU A 101 -1.93 -13.19 13.92
C LEU A 101 -2.01 -14.52 14.67
N ASP A 102 -1.09 -15.45 14.39
CA ASP A 102 -1.03 -16.75 15.06
C ASP A 102 -0.67 -16.61 16.54
N GLU A 103 0.45 -15.93 16.86
CA GLU A 103 1.01 -15.87 18.20
C GLU A 103 0.19 -14.98 19.17
N ARG A 104 -0.43 -13.89 18.66
CA ARG A 104 -1.05 -12.88 19.52
C ARG A 104 -2.56 -12.90 19.51
N LEU A 105 -3.18 -13.32 18.42
CA LEU A 105 -4.63 -13.18 18.20
C LEU A 105 -5.33 -14.51 17.94
N ASP A 106 -4.61 -15.62 17.83
CA ASP A 106 -5.16 -16.93 17.44
C ASP A 106 -6.02 -16.86 16.17
N MET A 107 -5.48 -16.17 15.15
CA MET A 107 -6.13 -15.96 13.86
C MET A 107 -5.31 -16.53 12.71
N ASN A 108 -5.98 -16.95 11.65
CA ASN A 108 -5.35 -17.41 10.41
C ASN A 108 -5.37 -16.30 9.36
N LEU A 109 -4.29 -16.21 8.57
CA LEU A 109 -4.20 -15.34 7.40
C LEU A 109 -4.69 -16.09 6.16
N GLU A 110 -5.51 -15.45 5.35
CA GLU A 110 -5.96 -15.94 4.05
C GLU A 110 -5.66 -14.92 2.97
N ILE A 111 -4.87 -15.29 1.96
CA ILE A 111 -4.50 -14.39 0.86
C ILE A 111 -5.57 -14.45 -0.21
N LEU A 112 -6.16 -13.29 -0.49
CA LEU A 112 -7.18 -13.11 -1.51
C LEU A 112 -6.65 -12.24 -2.65
N ARG A 113 -6.69 -12.76 -3.87
CA ARG A 113 -6.33 -11.99 -5.06
C ARG A 113 -7.57 -11.43 -5.71
N ILE A 114 -7.55 -10.13 -5.98
CA ILE A 114 -8.58 -9.45 -6.77
C ILE A 114 -8.25 -9.63 -8.25
N LYS A 115 -9.27 -9.97 -9.03
CA LYS A 115 -9.24 -9.87 -10.48
C LYS A 115 -10.29 -8.88 -10.93
N ASP A 116 -10.00 -8.09 -11.95
CA ASP A 116 -10.93 -7.08 -12.48
C ASP A 116 -12.23 -7.69 -13.00
N GLU A 117 -12.19 -8.95 -13.43
CA GLU A 117 -13.33 -9.73 -13.92
C GLU A 117 -14.18 -10.37 -12.81
N ASP A 118 -13.72 -10.34 -11.55
CA ASP A 118 -14.44 -10.95 -10.43
C ASP A 118 -15.79 -10.28 -10.20
N SER A 119 -16.84 -11.07 -10.17
CA SER A 119 -18.18 -10.61 -9.89
C SER A 119 -18.40 -10.35 -8.40
N ARG A 120 -19.44 -9.54 -8.09
CA ARG A 120 -19.87 -9.32 -6.69
C ARG A 120 -20.21 -10.62 -5.96
N ALA A 121 -20.76 -11.60 -6.65
CA ALA A 121 -21.13 -12.89 -6.05
C ALA A 121 -19.87 -13.67 -5.62
N GLU A 122 -18.82 -13.66 -6.45
CA GLU A 122 -17.53 -14.28 -6.13
C GLU A 122 -16.86 -13.59 -4.95
N TRP A 123 -16.85 -12.26 -4.91
CA TRP A 123 -16.36 -11.50 -3.76
C TRP A 123 -17.13 -11.83 -2.49
N ASN A 124 -18.46 -11.81 -2.55
CA ASN A 124 -19.27 -12.17 -1.40
C ASN A 124 -18.97 -13.58 -0.90
N ALA A 125 -18.74 -14.54 -1.79
CA ALA A 125 -18.39 -15.91 -1.41
C ALA A 125 -17.02 -15.98 -0.72
N ARG A 126 -16.02 -15.27 -1.23
CA ARG A 126 -14.66 -15.25 -0.65
C ARG A 126 -14.59 -14.56 0.71
N LEU A 127 -15.40 -13.51 0.92
CA LEU A 127 -15.46 -12.77 2.18
C LEU A 127 -16.32 -13.46 3.25
N LEU A 128 -16.94 -14.58 2.91
CA LEU A 128 -18.01 -15.18 3.68
C LEU A 128 -17.60 -15.56 5.11
N ASP A 129 -16.41 -16.09 5.26
CA ASP A 129 -15.89 -16.67 6.50
C ASP A 129 -14.81 -15.80 7.19
N LEU A 130 -14.61 -14.58 6.72
CA LEU A 130 -13.62 -13.68 7.31
C LEU A 130 -14.19 -12.91 8.50
N ASP A 131 -13.32 -12.57 9.44
CA ASP A 131 -13.62 -11.72 10.58
C ASP A 131 -13.18 -10.27 10.36
N CYS A 132 -12.14 -10.06 9.52
CA CYS A 132 -11.71 -8.75 9.04
C CYS A 132 -10.88 -8.89 7.75
N VAL A 133 -10.60 -7.75 7.13
CA VAL A 133 -9.82 -7.66 5.88
C VAL A 133 -8.70 -6.65 6.04
N ILE A 134 -7.53 -7.00 5.54
CA ILE A 134 -6.43 -6.06 5.29
C ILE A 134 -6.32 -5.93 3.78
N ASN A 135 -6.59 -4.75 3.25
CA ASN A 135 -6.45 -4.45 1.85
C ASN A 135 -5.09 -3.80 1.57
N PHE A 136 -4.28 -4.41 0.72
CA PHE A 136 -2.97 -3.92 0.35
C PHE A 136 -2.93 -3.55 -1.13
N GLY A 137 -2.77 -2.27 -1.42
CA GLY A 137 -2.75 -1.75 -2.78
C GLY A 137 -4.04 -1.03 -3.17
N GLN A 138 -4.40 -1.11 -4.44
CA GLN A 138 -5.52 -0.36 -5.00
C GLN A 138 -6.87 -0.85 -4.47
N VAL A 139 -7.73 0.08 -4.04
CA VAL A 139 -9.08 -0.26 -3.57
C VAL A 139 -9.98 -0.59 -4.76
N ASN A 140 -10.67 -1.70 -4.61
CA ASN A 140 -11.73 -2.09 -5.54
C ASN A 140 -13.10 -1.70 -4.96
N ASN A 141 -13.86 -0.89 -5.70
CA ASN A 141 -15.19 -0.44 -5.26
C ASN A 141 -16.17 -1.60 -4.96
N LEU A 142 -16.03 -2.75 -5.67
CA LEU A 142 -16.84 -3.94 -5.39
C LEU A 142 -16.46 -4.55 -4.04
N LEU A 143 -15.18 -4.56 -3.70
CA LEU A 143 -14.71 -5.00 -2.38
C LEU A 143 -15.29 -4.11 -1.29
N CYS A 144 -15.15 -2.80 -1.39
CA CYS A 144 -15.70 -1.84 -0.42
C CYS A 144 -17.21 -1.99 -0.23
N ASP A 145 -17.97 -2.10 -1.32
CA ASP A 145 -19.42 -2.32 -1.26
C ASP A 145 -19.76 -3.65 -0.56
N SER A 146 -19.02 -4.72 -0.85
CA SER A 146 -19.23 -6.04 -0.24
C SER A 146 -18.90 -6.05 1.26
N LEU A 147 -17.81 -5.38 1.66
CA LEU A 147 -17.40 -5.24 3.06
C LEU A 147 -18.40 -4.40 3.86
N SER A 148 -18.79 -3.25 3.32
CA SER A 148 -19.76 -2.34 3.93
C SER A 148 -21.11 -3.01 4.16
N ARG A 149 -21.61 -3.81 3.20
CA ARG A 149 -22.85 -4.57 3.35
C ARG A 149 -22.80 -5.61 4.46
N ARG A 150 -21.62 -6.10 4.78
CA ARG A 150 -21.39 -7.11 5.82
C ARG A 150 -20.98 -6.52 7.16
N ASN A 151 -20.74 -5.20 7.22
CA ASN A 151 -20.13 -4.55 8.38
C ASN A 151 -18.83 -5.26 8.79
N LEU A 152 -18.05 -5.68 7.80
CA LEU A 152 -16.79 -6.38 8.01
C LEU A 152 -15.67 -5.34 8.19
N PRO A 153 -14.94 -5.35 9.31
CA PRO A 153 -13.84 -4.41 9.51
C PRO A 153 -12.79 -4.55 8.42
N MET A 154 -12.27 -3.41 7.95
CA MET A 154 -11.18 -3.37 7.01
C MET A 154 -10.10 -2.38 7.47
N ILE A 155 -8.85 -2.76 7.27
CA ILE A 155 -7.70 -1.87 7.34
C ILE A 155 -7.16 -1.72 5.94
N GLU A 156 -7.06 -0.49 5.47
CA GLU A 156 -6.43 -0.19 4.19
C GLU A 156 -4.96 0.18 4.39
N VAL A 157 -4.09 -0.42 3.59
CA VAL A 157 -2.65 -0.15 3.62
C VAL A 157 -2.25 0.52 2.32
N TYR A 158 -1.87 1.79 2.38
CA TYR A 158 -1.56 2.62 1.22
C TYR A 158 -0.33 3.49 1.35
N SER A 159 0.10 4.01 0.18
CA SER A 159 0.82 5.29 0.18
C SER A 159 -0.18 6.44 0.31
N ALA A 160 0.20 7.52 1.02
CA ALA A 160 -0.65 8.70 1.21
C ALA A 160 -1.11 9.35 -0.11
N GLU A 161 -0.40 9.09 -1.20
CA GLU A 161 -0.70 9.63 -2.51
C GLU A 161 -1.80 8.86 -3.23
N SER A 162 -1.88 7.55 -3.04
CA SER A 162 -3.01 6.77 -3.53
C SER A 162 -4.32 7.31 -2.98
N LEU A 163 -4.33 7.78 -1.72
CA LEU A 163 -5.49 8.39 -1.09
C LEU A 163 -5.88 9.73 -1.75
N ARG A 164 -4.92 10.58 -2.12
CA ARG A 164 -5.21 11.90 -2.70
C ARG A 164 -5.78 11.87 -4.11
N ARG A 165 -5.38 10.87 -4.90
CA ARG A 165 -5.71 10.80 -6.33
C ARG A 165 -6.98 10.04 -6.65
N HIS A 166 -7.36 9.16 -5.79
CA HIS A 166 -8.65 8.49 -5.86
C HIS A 166 -9.74 9.38 -5.22
N GLY A 167 -9.81 10.65 -5.62
CA GLY A 167 -10.67 11.70 -5.08
C GLY A 167 -12.16 11.39 -4.92
N ASP A 168 -12.61 10.21 -5.35
CA ASP A 168 -13.95 9.67 -5.10
C ASP A 168 -14.06 8.93 -3.75
N PHE A 169 -12.97 8.89 -2.96
CA PHE A 169 -12.97 8.30 -1.61
C PHE A 169 -13.48 9.23 -0.50
N THR A 170 -13.95 10.42 -0.85
CA THR A 170 -14.68 11.28 0.09
C THR A 170 -15.91 10.54 0.63
N GLY A 171 -15.75 9.89 1.77
CA GLY A 171 -16.80 9.07 2.42
C GLY A 171 -16.34 7.67 2.82
N VAL A 172 -15.28 7.12 2.22
CA VAL A 172 -14.69 5.83 2.64
C VAL A 172 -13.79 6.02 3.86
N GLU A 173 -13.14 7.18 4.00
CA GLU A 173 -12.29 7.52 5.14
C GLU A 173 -13.02 7.46 6.50
N GLU A 174 -14.33 7.61 6.52
CA GLU A 174 -15.14 7.47 7.73
C GLU A 174 -15.55 6.02 8.03
N GLU A 175 -15.36 5.09 7.08
CA GLU A 175 -15.84 3.72 7.20
C GLU A 175 -14.76 2.71 7.58
N TYR A 176 -13.48 3.01 7.33
CA TYR A 176 -12.37 2.07 7.49
C TYR A 176 -11.16 2.72 8.16
N ASP A 177 -10.34 1.89 8.80
CA ASP A 177 -9.04 2.32 9.33
C ASP A 177 -8.01 2.34 8.20
N PHE A 178 -7.11 3.33 8.23
CA PHE A 178 -6.04 3.50 7.26
C PHE A 178 -4.67 3.38 7.90
N LEU A 179 -3.80 2.63 7.24
CA LEU A 179 -2.38 2.64 7.50
C LEU A 179 -1.66 3.13 6.24
N TYR A 180 -0.95 4.24 6.33
CA TYR A 180 -0.22 4.79 5.19
C TYR A 180 1.16 5.26 5.58
N TRP A 181 2.08 5.19 4.62
CA TRP A 181 3.43 5.72 4.76
C TRP A 181 3.61 7.01 3.96
N ARG A 182 4.48 7.87 4.50
CA ARG A 182 4.76 9.19 3.95
C ARG A 182 6.14 9.17 3.30
N ASN A 183 6.19 8.80 2.00
CA ASN A 183 7.45 8.74 1.23
C ASN A 183 8.11 10.10 1.09
N ASP A 184 7.33 11.17 1.01
CA ASP A 184 7.82 12.55 1.05
C ASP A 184 8.54 12.86 2.38
N ARG A 185 7.93 12.49 3.51
CA ARG A 185 8.52 12.73 4.83
C ARG A 185 9.76 11.89 5.07
N GLN A 186 9.79 10.70 4.52
CA GLN A 186 10.98 9.84 4.58
C GLN A 186 12.19 10.51 3.92
N ILE A 187 12.01 11.07 2.73
CA ILE A 187 13.08 11.80 2.02
C ILE A 187 13.49 13.05 2.78
N GLU A 188 12.56 13.81 3.36
CA GLU A 188 12.87 14.95 4.22
C GLU A 188 13.76 14.52 5.41
N LEU A 189 13.39 13.43 6.09
CA LEU A 189 14.15 12.91 7.23
C LEU A 189 15.57 12.46 6.84
N LEU A 190 15.74 11.81 5.69
CA LEU A 190 17.04 11.42 5.15
C LEU A 190 17.88 12.65 4.84
N PHE A 191 17.29 13.65 4.18
CA PHE A 191 17.98 14.91 3.89
C PHE A 191 18.41 15.61 5.18
N GLU A 192 17.51 15.77 6.15
CA GLU A 192 17.80 16.37 7.45
C GLU A 192 18.92 15.62 8.20
N HIS A 193 18.92 14.28 8.12
CA HIS A 193 19.96 13.45 8.73
C HIS A 193 21.32 13.75 8.11
N PHE A 194 21.43 13.73 6.80
CA PHE A 194 22.70 14.01 6.11
C PHE A 194 23.14 15.46 6.26
N HIS A 195 22.18 16.41 6.22
CA HIS A 195 22.48 17.83 6.47
C HIS A 195 23.06 18.07 7.86
N ARG A 196 22.46 17.44 8.90
CA ARG A 196 23.02 17.49 10.28
C ARG A 196 24.40 16.83 10.39
N ALA A 197 24.70 15.85 9.55
CA ALA A 197 26.03 15.25 9.43
C ALA A 197 27.03 16.11 8.61
N GLY A 198 26.68 17.36 8.28
CA GLY A 198 27.53 18.31 7.59
C GLY A 198 27.51 18.23 6.06
N ARG A 199 26.64 17.43 5.47
CA ARG A 199 26.52 17.33 4.01
C ARG A 199 25.75 18.54 3.46
N ARG A 200 26.18 19.09 2.31
CA ARG A 200 25.61 20.31 1.72
C ARG A 200 25.25 20.18 0.25
N ASN A 201 25.94 19.29 -0.49
CA ASN A 201 25.74 19.09 -1.92
C ASN A 201 25.03 17.76 -2.16
N PHE A 202 23.73 17.84 -2.45
CA PHE A 202 22.86 16.67 -2.54
C PHE A 202 22.53 16.31 -3.97
N ILE A 203 22.43 15.03 -4.26
CA ILE A 203 21.82 14.50 -5.48
C ILE A 203 20.62 13.62 -5.08
N PHE A 204 19.47 13.88 -5.66
CA PHE A 204 18.33 12.93 -5.64
C PHE A 204 18.31 12.16 -6.95
N VAL A 205 18.32 10.83 -6.88
CA VAL A 205 18.27 9.95 -8.06
C VAL A 205 16.94 9.20 -8.06
N SER A 206 16.09 9.52 -9.03
CA SER A 206 14.81 8.85 -9.25
C SER A 206 14.97 7.60 -10.13
N SER A 207 14.20 6.56 -9.85
CA SER A 207 14.07 5.40 -10.73
C SER A 207 13.19 5.67 -11.96
N CYS A 208 12.29 6.66 -11.85
CA CYS A 208 11.33 7.02 -12.87
C CYS A 208 11.72 8.30 -13.62
N ASN A 209 11.27 8.43 -14.87
CA ASN A 209 11.37 9.69 -15.58
C ASN A 209 10.45 10.74 -14.98
N ILE A 210 11.01 11.65 -14.17
CA ILE A 210 10.26 12.72 -13.47
C ILE A 210 9.60 13.74 -14.41
N LYS A 211 9.98 13.80 -15.69
CA LYS A 211 9.38 14.69 -16.68
C LYS A 211 8.17 14.05 -17.38
N ALA A 212 8.00 12.74 -17.23
CA ALA A 212 6.90 11.97 -17.80
C ALA A 212 6.52 10.86 -16.81
N LEU A 213 6.00 11.27 -15.66
CA LEU A 213 5.54 10.33 -14.62
C LEU A 213 4.34 9.55 -15.13
N ARG A 214 4.35 8.26 -14.88
CA ARG A 214 3.23 7.37 -15.18
C ARG A 214 2.13 7.58 -14.16
N PRO A 215 0.85 7.46 -14.53
CA PRO A 215 -0.27 7.54 -13.59
C PRO A 215 -0.46 6.20 -12.85
N ASP A 216 0.60 5.65 -12.31
CA ASP A 216 0.60 4.41 -11.52
C ASP A 216 1.34 4.61 -10.20
N TYR A 217 1.34 3.58 -9.37
CA TYR A 217 2.00 3.60 -8.06
C TYR A 217 3.44 4.09 -8.12
N TYR A 218 4.23 3.64 -9.10
CA TYR A 218 5.64 4.03 -9.21
C TYR A 218 5.84 5.49 -9.57
N GLY A 219 4.99 6.02 -10.46
CA GLY A 219 5.02 7.44 -10.79
C GLY A 219 4.65 8.31 -9.60
N TYR A 220 3.67 7.88 -8.81
CA TYR A 220 3.23 8.58 -7.61
C TYR A 220 4.26 8.54 -6.50
N ASP A 221 4.88 7.39 -6.28
CA ASP A 221 5.97 7.23 -5.33
C ASP A 221 7.15 8.14 -5.68
N ALA A 222 7.54 8.17 -6.96
CA ALA A 222 8.61 9.04 -7.45
C ALA A 222 8.28 10.53 -7.28
N GLU A 223 7.04 10.93 -7.53
CA GLU A 223 6.58 12.31 -7.33
C GLU A 223 6.64 12.72 -5.87
N MET A 224 6.13 11.90 -4.95
CA MET A 224 6.16 12.17 -3.52
C MET A 224 7.58 12.32 -3.00
N LYS A 225 8.47 11.40 -3.38
CA LYS A 225 9.89 11.46 -2.99
C LYS A 225 10.57 12.73 -3.51
N LEU A 226 10.29 13.08 -4.77
CA LEU A 226 10.78 14.32 -5.37
C LEU A 226 10.29 15.56 -4.63
N GLU A 227 9.00 15.62 -4.28
CA GLU A 227 8.43 16.73 -3.52
C GLU A 227 9.04 16.83 -2.11
N GLY A 228 9.26 15.69 -1.44
CA GLY A 228 9.98 15.65 -0.16
C GLY A 228 11.39 16.22 -0.28
N PHE A 229 12.12 15.85 -1.33
CA PHE A 229 13.47 16.38 -1.59
C PHE A 229 13.46 17.90 -1.84
N LYS A 230 12.55 18.39 -2.67
CA LYS A 230 12.41 19.82 -2.95
C LYS A 230 12.07 20.64 -1.70
N ARG A 231 11.14 20.15 -0.87
CA ARG A 231 10.77 20.83 0.38
C ARG A 231 11.95 20.88 1.36
N ALA A 232 12.67 19.76 1.51
CA ALA A 232 13.85 19.69 2.36
C ALA A 232 14.93 20.67 1.88
N LEU A 233 15.20 20.71 0.58
CA LEU A 233 16.17 21.66 0.00
C LEU A 233 15.74 23.12 0.22
N ALA A 234 14.46 23.45 0.03
CA ALA A 234 13.94 24.80 0.26
C ALA A 234 14.04 25.23 1.73
N ALA A 235 13.96 24.29 2.67
CA ALA A 235 14.12 24.55 4.11
C ALA A 235 15.58 24.76 4.53
N HIS A 236 16.57 24.41 3.67
CA HIS A 236 18.00 24.48 3.98
C HIS A 236 18.76 25.31 2.92
N PRO A 237 18.72 26.66 2.99
CA PRO A 237 19.29 27.54 1.96
C PRO A 237 20.83 27.46 1.88
N ASP A 238 21.50 26.86 2.86
CA ASP A 238 22.94 26.57 2.88
C ASP A 238 23.31 25.27 2.14
N ALA A 239 22.32 24.55 1.62
CA ALA A 239 22.51 23.32 0.83
C ALA A 239 22.17 23.55 -0.65
N SER A 240 22.80 22.75 -1.51
CA SER A 240 22.48 22.66 -2.93
C SER A 240 21.93 21.28 -3.28
N GLY A 241 21.13 21.20 -4.31
CA GLY A 241 20.52 19.94 -4.71
C GLY A 241 20.36 19.79 -6.22
N LEU A 242 20.69 18.61 -6.75
CA LEU A 242 20.48 18.23 -8.12
C LEU A 242 19.52 17.04 -8.19
N VAL A 243 18.57 17.08 -9.11
CA VAL A 243 17.65 15.98 -9.36
C VAL A 243 18.02 15.30 -10.67
N LEU A 244 18.30 14.00 -10.58
CA LEU A 244 18.63 13.16 -11.72
C LEU A 244 17.55 12.08 -11.94
N SER A 245 17.21 11.84 -13.19
CA SER A 245 16.25 10.81 -13.57
C SER A 245 16.56 10.22 -14.93
N PRO A 246 16.26 8.94 -15.18
CA PRO A 246 16.41 8.34 -16.49
C PRO A 246 15.46 8.98 -17.51
N ARG A 247 15.88 9.10 -18.76
CA ARG A 247 15.03 9.65 -19.83
C ARG A 247 13.95 8.69 -20.30
N ASN A 248 14.25 7.40 -20.28
CA ASN A 248 13.38 6.32 -20.75
C ASN A 248 13.19 5.32 -19.61
N ALA A 249 12.20 5.55 -18.77
CA ALA A 249 11.71 4.53 -17.84
C ALA A 249 10.80 3.60 -18.67
N GLY A 250 11.34 2.48 -19.11
CA GLY A 250 10.54 1.36 -19.64
C GLY A 250 9.92 0.55 -18.50
N ASP A 251 9.45 -0.65 -18.85
CA ASP A 251 8.95 -1.58 -17.83
C ASP A 251 9.98 -1.82 -16.74
N PHE A 252 9.50 -1.86 -15.50
CA PHE A 252 10.34 -2.05 -14.33
C PHE A 252 11.08 -3.38 -14.41
N ASN A 253 12.41 -3.29 -14.32
CA ASN A 253 13.29 -4.44 -14.22
C ASN A 253 14.51 -4.02 -13.39
N MET A 254 14.78 -4.73 -12.30
CA MET A 254 15.83 -4.37 -11.35
C MET A 254 17.21 -4.24 -11.99
N PHE A 255 17.57 -5.18 -12.84
CA PHE A 255 18.86 -5.11 -13.55
C PHE A 255 18.94 -3.89 -14.46
N ARG A 256 17.86 -3.60 -15.18
CA ARG A 256 17.77 -2.41 -16.04
C ARG A 256 17.85 -1.13 -15.23
N GLU A 257 17.15 -1.05 -14.11
CA GLU A 257 17.16 0.11 -13.21
C GLU A 257 18.58 0.37 -12.66
N PHE A 258 19.27 -0.69 -12.21
CA PHE A 258 20.67 -0.62 -11.82
C PHE A 258 21.55 -0.08 -12.95
N MET A 259 21.43 -0.62 -14.16
CA MET A 259 22.24 -0.20 -15.31
C MET A 259 21.94 1.23 -15.75
N LEU A 260 20.66 1.63 -15.78
CA LEU A 260 20.24 3.01 -16.10
C LEU A 260 20.80 4.01 -15.09
N THR A 261 20.81 3.64 -13.82
CA THR A 261 21.40 4.49 -12.76
C THR A 261 22.91 4.67 -12.97
N ARG A 262 23.63 3.60 -13.27
CA ARG A 262 25.06 3.68 -13.57
C ARG A 262 25.35 4.55 -14.78
N GLU A 263 24.60 4.35 -15.88
CA GLU A 263 24.72 5.15 -17.10
C GLU A 263 24.45 6.63 -16.81
N LEU A 264 23.38 6.92 -16.08
CA LEU A 264 23.00 8.28 -15.70
C LEU A 264 24.12 8.96 -14.88
N LEU A 265 24.60 8.32 -13.83
CA LEU A 265 25.60 8.88 -12.93
C LEU A 265 27.00 8.94 -13.59
N THR A 266 27.32 8.03 -14.50
CA THR A 266 28.56 8.11 -15.30
C THR A 266 28.53 9.32 -16.23
N ARG A 267 27.39 9.63 -16.83
CA ARG A 267 27.21 10.84 -17.65
C ARG A 267 27.33 12.11 -16.82
N GLU A 268 26.77 12.10 -15.61
CA GLU A 268 26.76 13.22 -14.67
C GLU A 268 27.92 13.13 -13.64
N ARG A 269 29.05 12.53 -14.04
CA ARG A 269 30.19 12.24 -13.17
C ARG A 269 30.77 13.46 -12.45
N GLU A 270 30.75 14.62 -13.07
CA GLU A 270 31.23 15.86 -12.47
C GLU A 270 30.34 16.31 -11.31
N ALA A 271 29.02 16.23 -11.49
CA ALA A 271 28.06 16.50 -10.42
C ALA A 271 28.20 15.49 -9.28
N LEU A 272 28.39 14.21 -9.61
CA LEU A 272 28.61 13.16 -8.61
C LEU A 272 29.92 13.35 -7.85
N ALA A 273 30.99 13.79 -8.51
CA ALA A 273 32.27 14.09 -7.87
C ALA A 273 32.17 15.23 -6.85
N GLY A 274 31.34 16.24 -7.13
CA GLY A 274 31.07 17.37 -6.22
C GLY A 274 30.04 17.11 -5.14
N ALA A 275 29.33 15.98 -5.18
CA ALA A 275 28.28 15.67 -4.22
C ALA A 275 28.81 15.16 -2.87
N ASP A 276 28.13 15.54 -1.79
CA ASP A 276 28.39 15.06 -0.42
C ASP A 276 27.43 13.92 -0.03
N ALA A 277 26.24 13.89 -0.66
CA ALA A 277 25.21 12.91 -0.40
C ALA A 277 24.40 12.57 -1.65
N VAL A 278 24.01 11.30 -1.81
CA VAL A 278 23.09 10.82 -2.82
C VAL A 278 21.90 10.15 -2.13
N ILE A 279 20.73 10.70 -2.34
CA ILE A 279 19.46 10.13 -1.88
C ILE A 279 18.84 9.40 -3.07
N CYS A 280 18.71 8.09 -2.97
CA CYS A 280 18.23 7.24 -4.04
C CYS A 280 16.78 6.84 -3.82
N HIS A 281 16.05 6.71 -4.91
CA HIS A 281 14.64 6.32 -4.91
C HIS A 281 14.40 4.99 -4.16
N ASN A 282 15.27 4.01 -4.39
CA ASN A 282 15.23 2.68 -3.76
C ASN A 282 16.64 2.08 -3.67
N ASP A 283 16.75 0.86 -3.14
CA ASP A 283 18.02 0.17 -2.96
C ASP A 283 18.70 -0.24 -4.27
N ILE A 284 17.93 -0.49 -5.33
CA ILE A 284 18.50 -0.83 -6.65
C ILE A 284 19.22 0.38 -7.24
N VAL A 285 18.58 1.56 -7.16
CA VAL A 285 19.19 2.84 -7.55
C VAL A 285 20.43 3.12 -6.66
N ALA A 286 20.32 2.85 -5.35
CA ALA A 286 21.44 3.04 -4.43
C ALA A 286 22.64 2.14 -4.77
N GLN A 287 22.42 0.89 -5.19
CA GLN A 287 23.49 0.00 -5.63
C GLN A 287 24.15 0.48 -6.91
N GLY A 288 23.36 0.94 -7.90
CA GLY A 288 23.86 1.56 -9.12
C GLY A 288 24.73 2.80 -8.82
N ALA A 289 24.26 3.63 -7.88
CA ALA A 289 24.98 4.80 -7.40
C ALA A 289 26.28 4.42 -6.68
N ALA A 290 26.23 3.44 -5.75
CA ALA A 290 27.38 2.94 -5.04
C ALA A 290 28.47 2.42 -5.98
N SER A 291 28.08 1.61 -6.98
CA SER A 291 29.01 1.11 -8.01
C SER A 291 29.73 2.25 -8.74
N THR A 292 28.97 3.28 -9.16
CA THR A 292 29.58 4.43 -9.87
C THR A 292 30.47 5.28 -8.94
N VAL A 293 30.08 5.45 -7.68
CA VAL A 293 30.90 6.14 -6.65
C VAL A 293 32.23 5.44 -6.45
N ILE A 294 32.22 4.10 -6.37
CA ILE A 294 33.43 3.28 -6.23
C ILE A 294 34.34 3.42 -7.47
N GLU A 295 33.77 3.42 -8.68
CA GLU A 295 34.53 3.65 -9.92
C GLU A 295 35.20 5.04 -9.99
N LEU A 296 34.67 6.01 -9.27
CA LEU A 296 35.28 7.33 -9.09
C LEU A 296 36.34 7.35 -7.99
N GLY A 297 36.66 6.21 -7.38
CA GLY A 297 37.65 6.08 -6.30
C GLY A 297 37.18 6.61 -4.95
N ARG A 298 35.84 6.81 -4.76
CA ARG A 298 35.27 7.27 -3.49
C ARG A 298 34.64 6.09 -2.74
N VAL A 299 34.56 6.19 -1.43
CA VAL A 299 34.02 5.15 -0.56
C VAL A 299 32.59 5.56 -0.11
N PRO A 300 31.54 4.81 -0.52
CA PRO A 300 30.18 5.04 -0.03
C PRO A 300 30.13 4.95 1.51
N GLY A 301 29.36 5.85 2.13
CA GLY A 301 29.24 5.95 3.59
C GLY A 301 30.38 6.70 4.27
N LYS A 302 31.54 6.85 3.64
CA LYS A 302 32.71 7.61 4.16
C LYS A 302 32.86 8.94 3.43
N ASP A 303 33.16 8.87 2.15
CA ASP A 303 33.45 10.07 1.33
C ASP A 303 32.18 10.74 0.83
N ILE A 304 31.14 9.95 0.64
CA ILE A 304 29.81 10.39 0.18
C ILE A 304 28.72 9.59 0.92
N ALA A 305 27.76 10.29 1.49
CA ALA A 305 26.60 9.64 2.09
C ALA A 305 25.69 9.05 0.98
N LEU A 306 25.13 7.88 1.22
CA LEU A 306 24.27 7.19 0.27
C LEU A 306 23.09 6.58 1.00
N SER A 307 21.90 6.72 0.45
CA SER A 307 20.70 6.05 0.97
C SER A 307 19.89 5.40 -0.13
N GLY A 308 19.23 4.31 0.21
CA GLY A 308 18.19 3.65 -0.57
C GLY A 308 16.94 3.41 0.29
N GLU A 309 16.00 2.64 -0.22
CA GLU A 309 14.78 2.21 0.43
C GLU A 309 14.43 0.80 -0.02
N GLY A 310 13.87 -0.01 0.90
CA GLY A 310 13.37 -1.35 0.61
C GLY A 310 14.04 -2.47 1.37
N ASP A 311 15.27 -2.27 1.87
CA ASP A 311 16.09 -3.29 2.58
C ASP A 311 16.18 -4.61 1.80
N TYR A 312 16.50 -4.51 0.51
CA TYR A 312 16.67 -5.68 -0.39
C TYR A 312 17.95 -6.42 -0.07
N ARG A 313 17.93 -7.23 0.98
CA ARG A 313 19.10 -7.96 1.49
C ARG A 313 19.65 -8.99 0.50
N GLU A 314 18.81 -9.49 -0.40
CA GLU A 314 19.19 -10.45 -1.43
C GLU A 314 20.26 -9.92 -2.38
N PHE A 315 20.41 -8.61 -2.47
CA PHE A 315 21.39 -7.94 -3.34
C PHE A 315 22.65 -7.48 -2.61
N GLN A 316 22.77 -7.67 -1.30
CA GLN A 316 23.97 -7.28 -0.53
C GLN A 316 25.22 -8.06 -0.91
N HIS A 317 25.11 -9.08 -1.75
CA HIS A 317 26.21 -9.96 -2.18
C HIS A 317 26.73 -9.68 -3.59
N TRP A 318 26.33 -8.59 -4.22
CA TRP A 318 26.76 -8.21 -5.57
C TRP A 318 27.97 -7.28 -5.57
N HIS A 319 28.91 -7.50 -4.63
CA HIS A 319 30.18 -6.78 -4.52
C HIS A 319 31.30 -7.51 -5.26
#